data_2a525eba73bc36357c1cc471e1e7399c
#
_entry.id   2a525eba73bc36357c1cc471e1e7399c
#
_cell.length_a   1.000
_cell.length_b   1.000
_cell.length_c   1.000
_cell.angle_alpha   90.00
_cell.angle_beta   90.00
_cell.angle_gamma   90.00
#
_symmetry.space_group_name_H-M   'P 1'
#
loop_
_entity.id
_entity.type
_entity.pdbx_description
1 polymer ?
#
loop_
_entity_poly.entity_id
_entity_poly.type
_entity_poly.pdbx_seq_one_letter_code
_entity_poly.pdbx_strand_id
1 'polypeptide(L)'
;MKTKLEYQPGIADATKLICEKYWLMRRNKPNEFVHTCQEIGQAFGFRPKDISVIAKTNSHLVVLDSQCIDCGKMHICHNRAQFNQLTLESWRCDPCWKALSKRTIQAQSLLEKPVERESLKEEQKQAFLQYINSHRTTQLTEIPSVTTLSEADRLLLAATIESLGTDDLKTTISLHDIQSLPLSPIFLLDEHLLQHLFELNLLLLVPEDNFEYININEEQELEIDYQRATFEFAYDTNDLNKVMVVAKSKKDIHALVADKQFRMWCADIQLAECLNYLTTRTKLNNLEPSITEKLFSIFRSCLAENSVSVVYYVIYRAVEMAAKSSQTLDTTQKHPSSSISSNIELVFGQISTGVCRRNNSFRDDSHPQSAITKLFFDYVFGIEDGGFHYTLDELFNPYRSQKACRQVNYSMLGSNQSTNYSITINDLK
;
A
#
# COMPACT_ATOMS: atom_id res chain seq x y z
N MET A 1 -26.09 -3.75 34.06
CA MET A 1 -25.01 -2.78 34.32
C MET A 1 -25.61 -1.57 35.04
N LYS A 2 -25.13 -1.29 36.24
CA LYS A 2 -25.58 -0.13 37.03
C LYS A 2 -24.64 1.04 36.76
N THR A 3 -25.20 2.21 36.46
CA THR A 3 -24.44 3.41 36.14
C THR A 3 -24.97 4.61 36.92
N LYS A 4 -24.08 5.57 37.18
CA LYS A 4 -24.40 6.85 37.85
C LYS A 4 -23.84 7.98 36.98
N LEU A 5 -24.69 8.94 36.61
CA LEU A 5 -24.25 10.14 35.89
C LEU A 5 -23.78 11.18 36.95
N GLU A 6 -22.55 11.65 36.77
CA GLU A 6 -21.96 12.70 37.62
C GLU A 6 -21.63 13.92 36.75
N TYR A 7 -21.76 15.09 37.37
CA TYR A 7 -21.59 16.40 36.71
C TYR A 7 -20.43 17.18 37.29
N GLN A 8 -19.85 18.04 36.49
CA GLN A 8 -18.88 19.00 36.98
C GLN A 8 -19.57 20.01 37.95
N PRO A 9 -18.90 20.45 39.01
CA PRO A 9 -19.45 21.47 39.93
C PRO A 9 -19.78 22.78 39.21
N GLY A 10 -20.95 23.36 39.49
CA GLY A 10 -21.37 24.62 38.93
C GLY A 10 -21.95 24.59 37.52
N ILE A 11 -22.31 23.42 37.01
CA ILE A 11 -22.94 23.27 35.71
C ILE A 11 -24.30 23.97 35.64
N ALA A 12 -24.56 24.70 34.55
CA ALA A 12 -25.87 25.32 34.29
C ALA A 12 -26.95 24.28 33.99
N ASP A 13 -28.20 24.55 34.42
CA ASP A 13 -29.32 23.60 34.26
C ASP A 13 -29.59 23.18 32.81
N ALA A 14 -29.47 24.12 31.87
CA ALA A 14 -29.62 23.83 30.45
C ALA A 14 -28.55 22.83 29.95
N THR A 15 -27.30 22.99 30.38
CA THR A 15 -26.19 22.08 30.05
C THR A 15 -26.36 20.73 30.71
N LYS A 16 -26.88 20.71 31.96
CA LYS A 16 -27.20 19.48 32.67
C LYS A 16 -28.25 18.65 31.92
N LEU A 17 -29.30 19.29 31.39
CA LEU A 17 -30.33 18.64 30.61
C LEU A 17 -29.78 18.04 29.30
N ILE A 18 -28.82 18.73 28.65
CA ILE A 18 -28.11 18.19 27.48
C ILE A 18 -27.34 16.91 27.87
N CYS A 19 -26.60 16.95 29.00
CA CYS A 19 -25.84 15.79 29.49
C CYS A 19 -26.75 14.61 29.85
N GLU A 20 -27.89 14.87 30.48
CA GLU A 20 -28.89 13.84 30.79
C GLU A 20 -29.40 13.16 29.53
N LYS A 21 -29.81 13.94 28.53
CA LYS A 21 -30.23 13.38 27.23
C LYS A 21 -29.11 12.66 26.49
N TYR A 22 -27.89 13.16 26.59
CA TYR A 22 -26.72 12.49 25.99
C TYR A 22 -26.48 11.10 26.60
N TRP A 23 -26.55 10.95 27.93
CA TRP A 23 -26.28 9.70 28.62
C TRP A 23 -27.50 8.81 28.83
N LEU A 24 -28.71 9.25 28.42
CA LEU A 24 -29.93 8.47 28.60
C LEU A 24 -29.89 7.20 27.76
N MET A 25 -29.90 6.04 28.45
CA MET A 25 -29.89 4.71 27.83
C MET A 25 -31.29 4.09 27.77
N ARG A 26 -31.52 3.22 26.78
CA ARG A 26 -32.77 2.45 26.67
C ARG A 26 -32.86 1.39 27.74
N ARG A 27 -34.03 1.30 28.40
CA ARG A 27 -34.24 0.38 29.52
C ARG A 27 -33.98 -1.10 29.17
N ASN A 28 -34.31 -1.51 27.95
CA ASN A 28 -34.23 -2.91 27.50
C ASN A 28 -32.93 -3.21 26.74
N LYS A 29 -32.07 -2.21 26.49
CA LYS A 29 -30.82 -2.34 25.74
C LYS A 29 -29.77 -1.39 26.34
N PRO A 30 -29.05 -1.83 27.36
CA PRO A 30 -28.17 -0.95 28.15
C PRO A 30 -26.99 -0.36 27.39
N ASN A 31 -26.73 -0.83 26.17
CA ASN A 31 -25.67 -0.30 25.29
C ASN A 31 -26.22 0.61 24.18
N GLU A 32 -27.53 0.88 24.16
CA GLU A 32 -28.14 1.80 23.19
C GLU A 32 -28.63 3.08 23.89
N PHE A 33 -28.19 4.22 23.35
CA PHE A 33 -28.64 5.53 23.84
C PHE A 33 -29.97 5.92 23.21
N VAL A 34 -30.83 6.58 24.00
CA VAL A 34 -32.19 6.98 23.54
C VAL A 34 -32.11 8.02 22.44
N HIS A 35 -31.20 8.99 22.54
CA HIS A 35 -31.07 10.12 21.63
C HIS A 35 -29.73 10.10 20.90
N THR A 36 -29.74 10.45 19.63
CA THR A 36 -28.51 10.74 18.86
C THR A 36 -28.00 12.15 19.16
N CYS A 37 -26.73 12.41 18.91
CA CYS A 37 -26.18 13.79 19.05
C CYS A 37 -26.88 14.78 18.09
N GLN A 38 -27.38 14.30 16.95
CA GLN A 38 -28.12 15.11 15.99
C GLN A 38 -29.49 15.56 16.55
N GLU A 39 -30.25 14.63 17.13
CA GLU A 39 -31.54 14.94 17.76
C GLU A 39 -31.41 15.92 18.94
N ILE A 40 -30.38 15.70 19.79
CA ILE A 40 -30.10 16.60 20.90
C ILE A 40 -29.69 17.97 20.36
N GLY A 41 -28.80 18.02 19.36
CA GLY A 41 -28.37 19.25 18.73
C GLY A 41 -29.52 20.06 18.14
N GLN A 42 -30.44 19.43 17.44
CA GLN A 42 -31.65 20.07 16.92
C GLN A 42 -32.55 20.62 18.02
N ALA A 43 -32.70 19.87 19.13
CA ALA A 43 -33.58 20.32 20.24
C ALA A 43 -33.02 21.51 21.03
N PHE A 44 -31.70 21.69 21.07
CA PHE A 44 -31.04 22.75 21.87
C PHE A 44 -30.31 23.80 21.02
N GLY A 45 -30.38 23.74 19.69
CA GLY A 45 -29.73 24.71 18.78
C GLY A 45 -28.21 24.58 18.67
N PHE A 46 -27.66 23.36 18.86
CA PHE A 46 -26.23 23.08 18.77
C PHE A 46 -25.92 22.15 17.61
N ARG A 47 -24.69 22.20 17.08
CA ARG A 47 -24.24 21.22 16.10
C ARG A 47 -24.02 19.86 16.78
N PRO A 48 -24.21 18.72 16.09
CA PRO A 48 -24.07 17.38 16.68
C PRO A 48 -22.72 17.13 17.36
N LYS A 49 -21.62 17.66 16.79
CA LYS A 49 -20.28 17.57 17.38
C LYS A 49 -20.13 18.34 18.69
N ASP A 50 -20.79 19.46 18.82
CA ASP A 50 -20.71 20.29 20.01
C ASP A 50 -21.40 19.60 21.20
N ILE A 51 -22.46 18.81 20.96
CA ILE A 51 -23.13 18.01 22.00
C ILE A 51 -22.17 17.03 22.67
N SER A 52 -21.35 16.32 21.90
CA SER A 52 -20.38 15.37 22.46
C SER A 52 -19.27 16.08 23.26
N VAL A 53 -18.86 17.27 22.85
CA VAL A 53 -17.88 18.11 23.57
C VAL A 53 -18.50 18.62 24.89
N ILE A 54 -19.72 19.17 24.84
CA ILE A 54 -20.45 19.64 26.03
C ILE A 54 -20.58 18.51 27.04
N ALA A 55 -21.03 17.32 26.60
CA ALA A 55 -21.21 16.18 27.49
C ALA A 55 -19.89 15.71 28.10
N LYS A 56 -18.82 15.56 27.29
CA LYS A 56 -17.49 15.15 27.76
C LYS A 56 -16.87 16.13 28.76
N THR A 57 -17.09 17.42 28.58
CA THR A 57 -16.51 18.46 29.44
C THR A 57 -17.29 18.62 30.76
N ASN A 58 -18.61 18.43 30.73
CA ASN A 58 -19.47 18.79 31.87
C ASN A 58 -20.05 17.60 32.64
N SER A 59 -19.85 16.37 32.15
CA SER A 59 -20.36 15.16 32.80
C SER A 59 -19.51 13.93 32.48
N HIS A 60 -19.66 12.91 33.30
CA HIS A 60 -19.10 11.58 33.05
C HIS A 60 -20.03 10.50 33.63
N LEU A 61 -19.94 9.30 33.08
CA LEU A 61 -20.73 8.16 33.54
C LEU A 61 -19.84 7.25 34.39
N VAL A 62 -20.21 7.02 35.63
CA VAL A 62 -19.56 6.08 36.52
C VAL A 62 -20.24 4.72 36.40
N VAL A 63 -19.48 3.68 36.11
CA VAL A 63 -19.97 2.29 35.99
C VAL A 63 -19.80 1.60 37.33
N LEU A 64 -20.91 1.38 38.04
CA LEU A 64 -20.90 0.89 39.42
C LEU A 64 -20.54 -0.60 39.54
N ASP A 65 -20.78 -1.36 38.47
CA ASP A 65 -20.49 -2.79 38.37
C ASP A 65 -19.09 -3.09 37.83
N SER A 66 -18.27 -2.06 37.57
CA SER A 66 -16.92 -2.20 37.05
C SER A 66 -15.92 -1.47 37.93
N GLN A 67 -15.09 -2.21 38.63
CA GLN A 67 -14.03 -1.68 39.49
C GLN A 67 -12.66 -2.18 39.05
N CYS A 68 -11.64 -1.33 39.20
CA CYS A 68 -10.27 -1.73 38.97
C CYS A 68 -9.91 -2.89 39.95
N ILE A 69 -9.41 -4.00 39.39
CA ILE A 69 -9.07 -5.19 40.18
C ILE A 69 -7.94 -4.97 41.19
N ASP A 70 -7.08 -3.96 40.95
CA ASP A 70 -5.92 -3.67 41.78
C ASP A 70 -6.19 -2.60 42.86
N CYS A 71 -6.98 -1.55 42.57
CA CYS A 71 -7.18 -0.43 43.50
C CYS A 71 -8.65 -0.14 43.82
N GLY A 72 -9.60 -0.90 43.29
CA GLY A 72 -11.03 -0.73 43.53
C GLY A 72 -11.68 0.52 42.95
N LYS A 73 -10.93 1.36 42.18
CA LYS A 73 -11.46 2.58 41.57
C LYS A 73 -12.53 2.24 40.55
N MET A 74 -13.67 2.95 40.61
CA MET A 74 -14.76 2.80 39.66
C MET A 74 -14.33 3.18 38.23
N HIS A 75 -14.90 2.51 37.24
CA HIS A 75 -14.68 2.85 35.85
C HIS A 75 -15.47 4.11 35.46
N ILE A 76 -14.79 5.11 34.92
CA ILE A 76 -15.36 6.38 34.51
C ILE A 76 -15.30 6.48 32.99
N CYS A 77 -16.45 6.73 32.37
CA CYS A 77 -16.55 6.95 30.91
C CYS A 77 -16.84 8.44 30.63
N HIS A 78 -15.99 9.08 29.84
CA HIS A 78 -16.15 10.47 29.46
C HIS A 78 -16.92 10.66 28.14
N ASN A 79 -17.13 9.61 27.37
CA ASN A 79 -17.91 9.62 26.13
C ASN A 79 -18.54 8.25 25.85
N ARG A 80 -19.52 8.24 24.92
CA ARG A 80 -20.26 7.02 24.54
C ARG A 80 -19.37 5.94 23.92
N ALA A 81 -18.30 6.33 23.20
CA ALA A 81 -17.39 5.38 22.59
C ALA A 81 -16.65 4.57 23.68
N GLN A 82 -16.14 5.23 24.74
CA GLN A 82 -15.54 4.54 25.89
C GLN A 82 -16.54 3.59 26.56
N PHE A 83 -17.79 4.03 26.71
CA PHE A 83 -18.83 3.19 27.29
C PHE A 83 -19.16 1.96 26.45
N ASN A 84 -19.23 2.10 25.12
CA ASN A 84 -19.52 1.00 24.22
C ASN A 84 -18.36 -0.01 24.07
N GLN A 85 -17.13 0.39 24.42
CA GLN A 85 -15.94 -0.46 24.42
C GLN A 85 -15.69 -1.16 25.77
N LEU A 86 -16.60 -1.00 26.75
CA LEU A 86 -16.47 -1.64 28.05
C LEU A 86 -16.54 -3.15 27.92
N THR A 87 -15.45 -3.79 28.32
CA THR A 87 -15.44 -5.21 28.68
C THR A 87 -15.60 -5.32 30.21
N LEU A 88 -16.62 -6.05 30.66
CA LEU A 88 -16.90 -6.19 32.09
C LEU A 88 -15.93 -7.13 32.83
N GLU A 89 -15.07 -7.81 32.06
CA GLU A 89 -14.12 -8.78 32.62
C GLU A 89 -12.76 -8.10 32.93
N SER A 90 -12.32 -8.20 34.16
CA SER A 90 -10.97 -7.90 34.65
C SER A 90 -10.37 -6.53 34.24
N TRP A 91 -11.13 -5.44 34.40
CA TRP A 91 -10.65 -4.10 34.08
C TRP A 91 -9.60 -3.57 35.09
N ARG A 92 -8.57 -2.90 34.56
CA ARG A 92 -7.58 -2.12 35.33
C ARG A 92 -7.55 -0.66 34.87
N CYS A 93 -7.48 0.24 35.84
CA CYS A 93 -7.34 1.67 35.53
C CYS A 93 -5.92 1.98 34.99
N ASP A 94 -5.77 3.03 34.20
CA ASP A 94 -4.48 3.42 33.60
C ASP A 94 -3.29 3.52 34.58
N PRO A 95 -3.44 4.10 35.78
CA PRO A 95 -2.37 4.12 36.77
C PRO A 95 -1.93 2.72 37.21
N CYS A 96 -2.87 1.80 37.45
CA CYS A 96 -2.55 0.42 37.86
C CYS A 96 -1.95 -0.37 36.69
N TRP A 97 -2.45 -0.19 35.48
CA TRP A 97 -1.87 -0.79 34.28
C TRP A 97 -0.43 -0.33 34.08
N LYS A 98 -0.15 0.97 34.17
CA LYS A 98 1.20 1.53 34.09
C LYS A 98 2.12 1.03 35.21
N ALA A 99 1.59 0.90 36.43
CA ALA A 99 2.35 0.34 37.56
C ALA A 99 2.69 -1.15 37.35
N LEU A 100 1.75 -1.93 36.83
CA LEU A 100 1.95 -3.33 36.48
C LEU A 100 3.01 -3.47 35.37
N SER A 101 2.87 -2.71 34.28
CA SER A 101 3.83 -2.72 33.17
C SER A 101 5.25 -2.34 33.63
N LYS A 102 5.38 -1.33 34.50
CA LYS A 102 6.69 -0.98 35.08
C LYS A 102 7.26 -2.09 35.94
N ARG A 103 6.44 -2.74 36.77
CA ARG A 103 6.88 -3.89 37.61
C ARG A 103 7.30 -5.08 36.75
N THR A 104 6.59 -5.37 35.68
CA THR A 104 6.94 -6.45 34.74
C THR A 104 8.26 -6.17 34.04
N ILE A 105 8.46 -4.92 33.54
CA ILE A 105 9.71 -4.51 32.91
C ILE A 105 10.88 -4.54 33.93
N GLN A 106 10.67 -4.08 35.17
CA GLN A 106 11.68 -4.12 36.21
C GLN A 106 11.99 -5.57 36.67
N ALA A 107 11.00 -6.43 36.77
CA ALA A 107 11.19 -7.84 37.08
C ALA A 107 11.97 -8.58 35.98
N GLN A 108 11.65 -8.29 34.71
CA GLN A 108 12.41 -8.82 33.57
C GLN A 108 13.86 -8.29 33.54
N SER A 109 14.06 -7.00 33.86
CA SER A 109 15.43 -6.40 33.89
C SER A 109 16.29 -6.87 35.07
N LEU A 110 15.69 -7.35 36.16
CA LEU A 110 16.41 -7.87 37.34
C LEU A 110 16.72 -9.37 37.22
N LEU A 111 16.02 -10.12 36.35
CA LEU A 111 16.22 -11.56 36.17
C LEU A 111 17.31 -11.92 35.14
N GLU A 112 17.75 -10.97 34.33
CA GLU A 112 18.71 -11.25 33.27
C GLU A 112 20.02 -10.52 33.51
N LYS A 113 21.06 -11.25 33.98
CA LYS A 113 22.42 -10.76 33.95
C LYS A 113 22.86 -10.53 32.50
N PRO A 114 23.65 -9.50 32.18
CA PRO A 114 24.07 -9.18 30.82
C PRO A 114 24.66 -10.38 30.05
N VAL A 115 25.43 -11.21 30.74
CA VAL A 115 26.09 -12.40 30.18
C VAL A 115 25.07 -13.49 29.76
N GLU A 116 23.99 -13.68 30.51
CA GLU A 116 22.92 -14.66 30.17
C GLU A 116 22.08 -14.16 28.98
N ARG A 117 21.91 -12.84 28.83
CA ARG A 117 21.25 -12.24 27.67
C ARG A 117 22.04 -12.40 26.38
N GLU A 118 23.34 -12.24 26.43
CA GLU A 118 24.20 -12.41 25.25
C GLU A 118 24.27 -13.89 24.85
N SER A 119 24.37 -14.83 25.80
CA SER A 119 24.36 -16.26 25.49
C SER A 119 23.02 -16.74 24.90
N LEU A 120 21.90 -16.27 25.45
CA LEU A 120 20.55 -16.58 24.92
C LEU A 120 20.33 -16.02 23.51
N LYS A 121 20.83 -14.82 23.25
CA LYS A 121 20.78 -14.24 21.90
C LYS A 121 21.64 -15.02 20.92
N GLU A 122 22.80 -15.45 21.33
CA GLU A 122 23.70 -16.24 20.49
C GLU A 122 23.12 -17.63 20.23
N GLU A 123 22.52 -18.29 21.22
CA GLU A 123 21.82 -19.58 21.05
C GLU A 123 20.62 -19.44 20.10
N GLN A 124 19.82 -18.37 20.24
CA GLN A 124 18.71 -18.08 19.32
C GLN A 124 19.20 -17.83 17.90
N LYS A 125 20.29 -17.08 17.76
CA LYS A 125 20.93 -16.83 16.46
C LYS A 125 21.44 -18.12 15.83
N GLN A 126 22.08 -18.99 16.59
CA GLN A 126 22.57 -20.28 16.08
C GLN A 126 21.41 -21.22 15.67
N ALA A 127 20.35 -21.27 16.46
CA ALA A 127 19.14 -22.04 16.09
C ALA A 127 18.49 -21.51 14.81
N PHE A 128 18.40 -20.18 14.68
CA PHE A 128 17.92 -19.52 13.48
C PHE A 128 18.79 -19.86 12.27
N LEU A 129 20.10 -19.71 12.38
CA LEU A 129 21.04 -20.02 11.30
C LEU A 129 20.95 -21.50 10.88
N GLN A 130 20.79 -22.42 11.84
CA GLN A 130 20.57 -23.84 11.51
C GLN A 130 19.28 -24.06 10.74
N TYR A 131 18.19 -23.39 11.14
CA TYR A 131 16.91 -23.48 10.44
C TYR A 131 17.03 -22.97 8.99
N ILE A 132 17.57 -21.76 8.81
CA ILE A 132 17.76 -21.18 7.46
C ILE A 132 18.67 -22.03 6.60
N ASN A 133 19.77 -22.57 7.14
CA ASN A 133 20.66 -23.45 6.39
C ASN A 133 19.99 -24.77 5.99
N SER A 134 19.12 -25.32 6.84
CA SER A 134 18.34 -26.52 6.48
C SER A 134 17.35 -26.23 5.34
N HIS A 135 16.64 -25.08 5.44
CA HIS A 135 15.72 -24.62 4.39
C HIS A 135 16.46 -24.38 3.07
N ARG A 136 17.60 -23.67 3.11
CA ARG A 136 18.46 -23.43 1.96
C ARG A 136 18.95 -24.75 1.32
N THR A 137 19.32 -25.74 2.12
CA THR A 137 19.73 -27.04 1.61
C THR A 137 18.61 -27.71 0.81
N THR A 138 17.37 -27.61 1.28
CA THR A 138 16.18 -28.09 0.56
C THR A 138 15.99 -27.32 -0.75
N GLN A 139 16.05 -26.00 -0.71
CA GLN A 139 15.93 -25.14 -1.91
C GLN A 139 16.98 -25.52 -2.98
N LEU A 140 18.24 -25.73 -2.58
CA LEU A 140 19.32 -26.10 -3.51
C LEU A 140 19.08 -27.42 -4.24
N THR A 141 18.30 -28.35 -3.67
CA THR A 141 17.95 -29.61 -4.34
C THR A 141 16.80 -29.46 -5.35
N GLU A 142 16.06 -28.38 -5.28
CA GLU A 142 14.83 -28.13 -6.06
C GLU A 142 14.97 -26.99 -7.07
N ILE A 143 16.21 -26.51 -7.32
CA ILE A 143 16.44 -25.45 -8.30
C ILE A 143 16.02 -25.92 -9.69
N PRO A 144 15.07 -25.23 -10.37
CA PRO A 144 14.69 -25.59 -11.72
C PRO A 144 15.83 -25.34 -12.71
N SER A 145 15.92 -26.13 -13.78
CA SER A 145 16.87 -25.82 -14.85
C SER A 145 16.50 -24.52 -15.57
N VAL A 146 17.49 -23.73 -15.99
CA VAL A 146 17.25 -22.49 -16.79
C VAL A 146 16.35 -22.75 -18.00
N THR A 147 16.45 -23.95 -18.59
CA THR A 147 15.66 -24.35 -19.76
C THR A 147 14.20 -24.68 -19.44
N THR A 148 13.90 -25.03 -18.18
CA THR A 148 12.53 -25.37 -17.74
C THR A 148 11.76 -24.20 -17.24
N LEU A 149 12.43 -23.05 -16.97
CA LEU A 149 11.76 -21.81 -16.55
C LEU A 149 10.77 -21.34 -17.61
N SER A 150 9.61 -20.85 -17.15
CA SER A 150 8.69 -20.12 -18.04
C SER A 150 9.36 -18.87 -18.61
N GLU A 151 8.89 -18.37 -19.73
CA GLU A 151 9.40 -17.10 -20.26
C GLU A 151 9.11 -15.92 -19.32
N ALA A 152 7.98 -15.95 -18.61
CA ALA A 152 7.64 -14.94 -17.61
C ALA A 152 8.66 -14.95 -16.46
N ASP A 153 8.99 -16.12 -15.90
CA ASP A 153 9.94 -16.26 -14.81
C ASP A 153 11.36 -15.84 -15.22
N ARG A 154 11.76 -16.14 -16.47
CA ARG A 154 13.03 -15.66 -17.01
C ARG A 154 13.08 -14.13 -17.12
N LEU A 155 11.99 -13.50 -17.52
CA LEU A 155 11.90 -12.03 -17.59
C LEU A 155 11.93 -11.39 -16.19
N LEU A 156 11.25 -12.03 -15.21
CA LEU A 156 11.29 -11.59 -13.81
C LEU A 156 12.70 -11.70 -13.23
N LEU A 157 13.34 -12.84 -13.40
CA LEU A 157 14.72 -13.04 -12.93
C LEU A 157 15.69 -12.07 -13.59
N ALA A 158 15.55 -11.84 -14.91
CA ALA A 158 16.37 -10.86 -15.61
C ALA A 158 16.14 -9.42 -15.10
N ALA A 159 14.90 -9.03 -14.78
CA ALA A 159 14.60 -7.73 -14.20
C ALA A 159 15.26 -7.58 -12.82
N THR A 160 15.22 -8.63 -12.01
CA THR A 160 15.87 -8.66 -10.69
C THR A 160 17.39 -8.54 -10.81
N ILE A 161 18.01 -9.25 -11.76
CA ILE A 161 19.45 -9.15 -12.04
C ILE A 161 19.81 -7.72 -12.48
N GLU A 162 19.03 -7.11 -13.37
CA GLU A 162 19.32 -5.77 -13.92
C GLU A 162 19.15 -4.66 -12.87
N SER A 163 18.20 -4.83 -11.95
CA SER A 163 17.88 -3.83 -10.93
C SER A 163 18.68 -4.02 -9.63
N LEU A 164 18.81 -5.24 -9.16
CA LEU A 164 19.30 -5.58 -7.83
C LEU A 164 20.62 -6.36 -7.84
N GLY A 165 21.05 -6.92 -8.98
CA GLY A 165 22.26 -7.72 -9.05
C GLY A 165 23.49 -6.91 -8.69
N THR A 166 24.37 -7.48 -7.86
CA THR A 166 25.71 -6.96 -7.62
C THR A 166 26.59 -7.14 -8.85
N ASP A 167 27.72 -6.43 -8.93
CA ASP A 167 28.63 -6.50 -10.09
C ASP A 167 29.15 -7.91 -10.39
N ASP A 168 29.27 -8.74 -9.37
CA ASP A 168 29.70 -10.14 -9.50
C ASP A 168 28.55 -11.12 -9.80
N LEU A 169 27.32 -10.64 -9.84
CA LEU A 169 26.08 -11.41 -10.06
C LEU A 169 25.89 -12.57 -9.06
N LYS A 170 26.43 -12.47 -7.84
CA LYS A 170 26.24 -13.50 -6.83
C LYS A 170 25.05 -13.23 -5.94
N THR A 171 24.92 -11.98 -5.51
CA THR A 171 23.90 -11.53 -4.57
C THR A 171 23.09 -10.37 -5.13
N THR A 172 21.97 -10.08 -4.49
CA THR A 172 21.22 -8.84 -4.72
C THR A 172 21.60 -7.79 -3.69
N ILE A 173 21.46 -6.53 -4.04
CA ILE A 173 21.30 -5.45 -3.05
C ILE A 173 19.88 -5.47 -2.49
N SER A 174 19.65 -4.82 -1.34
CA SER A 174 18.27 -4.66 -0.84
C SER A 174 17.46 -3.69 -1.71
N LEU A 175 16.13 -3.82 -1.72
CA LEU A 175 15.26 -2.86 -2.41
C LEU A 175 15.42 -1.44 -1.86
N HIS A 176 15.77 -1.31 -0.59
CA HIS A 176 16.00 -0.02 0.04
C HIS A 176 17.25 0.70 -0.50
N ASP A 177 18.23 -0.04 -1.01
CA ASP A 177 19.53 0.50 -1.46
C ASP A 177 19.57 0.76 -2.98
N ILE A 178 18.46 0.59 -3.70
CA ILE A 178 18.40 0.87 -5.14
C ILE A 178 18.65 2.35 -5.41
N GLN A 179 19.69 2.66 -6.21
CA GLN A 179 20.05 4.03 -6.55
C GLN A 179 19.73 4.44 -7.97
N SER A 180 19.57 3.52 -8.91
CA SER A 180 19.52 3.83 -10.34
C SER A 180 18.24 3.38 -11.04
N LEU A 181 18.00 2.08 -11.10
CA LEU A 181 16.88 1.50 -11.85
C LEU A 181 15.97 0.74 -10.90
N PRO A 182 14.73 1.22 -10.62
CA PRO A 182 13.80 0.49 -9.76
C PRO A 182 13.42 -0.85 -10.41
N LEU A 183 13.21 -1.88 -9.59
CA LEU A 183 12.81 -3.20 -10.06
C LEU A 183 11.41 -3.14 -10.68
N SER A 184 10.43 -2.59 -9.95
CA SER A 184 9.09 -2.31 -10.45
C SER A 184 8.66 -0.86 -10.15
N PRO A 185 7.47 -0.42 -10.61
CA PRO A 185 6.99 0.92 -10.32
C PRO A 185 6.66 1.19 -8.84
N ILE A 186 6.36 0.16 -8.03
CA ILE A 186 6.00 0.28 -6.60
C ILE A 186 6.56 -0.87 -5.77
N PHE A 187 6.93 -0.59 -4.52
CA PHE A 187 7.47 -1.60 -3.60
C PHE A 187 6.57 -2.81 -3.38
N LEU A 188 5.25 -2.65 -3.37
CA LEU A 188 4.33 -3.77 -3.20
C LEU A 188 4.48 -4.81 -4.33
N LEU A 189 4.72 -4.36 -5.55
CA LEU A 189 4.96 -5.26 -6.68
C LEU A 189 6.35 -5.88 -6.59
N ASP A 190 7.37 -5.13 -6.12
CA ASP A 190 8.71 -5.66 -5.87
C ASP A 190 8.68 -6.83 -4.89
N GLU A 191 7.95 -6.69 -3.76
CA GLU A 191 7.78 -7.75 -2.78
C GLU A 191 7.17 -9.02 -3.40
N HIS A 192 6.08 -8.87 -4.15
CA HIS A 192 5.45 -10.00 -4.85
C HIS A 192 6.39 -10.68 -5.85
N LEU A 193 7.22 -9.90 -6.57
CA LEU A 193 8.19 -10.43 -7.53
C LEU A 193 9.29 -11.22 -6.82
N LEU A 194 9.87 -10.67 -5.77
CA LEU A 194 10.92 -11.35 -5.01
C LEU A 194 10.38 -12.59 -4.29
N GLN A 195 9.18 -12.50 -3.72
CA GLN A 195 8.50 -13.66 -3.12
C GLN A 195 8.31 -14.77 -4.16
N HIS A 196 7.77 -14.44 -5.34
CA HIS A 196 7.58 -15.42 -6.42
C HIS A 196 8.89 -16.10 -6.84
N LEU A 197 9.98 -15.34 -7.02
CA LEU A 197 11.28 -15.88 -7.36
C LEU A 197 11.87 -16.74 -6.22
N PHE A 198 11.63 -16.36 -4.97
CA PHE A 198 12.03 -17.12 -3.80
C PHE A 198 11.26 -18.46 -3.72
N GLU A 199 9.96 -18.47 -3.92
CA GLU A 199 9.12 -19.67 -3.97
C GLU A 199 9.50 -20.62 -5.09
N LEU A 200 10.06 -20.09 -6.20
CA LEU A 200 10.62 -20.88 -7.30
C LEU A 200 12.05 -21.38 -7.04
N ASN A 201 12.62 -21.12 -5.88
CA ASN A 201 14.02 -21.43 -5.52
C ASN A 201 15.06 -20.78 -6.46
N LEU A 202 14.73 -19.63 -7.05
CA LEU A 202 15.63 -18.83 -7.89
C LEU A 202 16.43 -17.79 -7.08
N LEU A 203 15.92 -17.44 -5.91
CA LEU A 203 16.58 -16.61 -4.90
C LEU A 203 16.75 -17.41 -3.62
N LEU A 204 17.92 -17.37 -3.04
CA LEU A 204 18.27 -18.05 -1.80
C LEU A 204 18.60 -17.01 -0.73
N LEU A 205 18.19 -17.26 0.51
CA LEU A 205 18.52 -16.37 1.61
C LEU A 205 20.01 -16.42 1.94
N VAL A 206 20.59 -15.25 2.23
CA VAL A 206 21.92 -15.12 2.82
C VAL A 206 21.78 -15.04 4.34
N PRO A 207 22.09 -16.11 5.10
CA PRO A 207 21.73 -16.18 6.52
C PRO A 207 22.37 -15.08 7.37
N GLU A 208 23.64 -14.75 7.10
CA GLU A 208 24.43 -13.81 7.91
C GLU A 208 23.93 -12.38 7.77
N ASP A 209 23.45 -11.99 6.58
CA ASP A 209 23.05 -10.62 6.25
C ASP A 209 21.59 -10.33 6.61
N ASN A 210 20.78 -11.37 6.82
CA ASN A 210 19.33 -11.23 6.93
C ASN A 210 18.76 -11.51 8.33
N PHE A 211 19.59 -11.72 9.35
CA PHE A 211 19.13 -12.09 10.68
C PHE A 211 18.08 -11.12 11.27
N GLU A 212 18.17 -9.82 10.95
CA GLU A 212 17.25 -8.81 11.45
C GLU A 212 15.98 -8.67 10.60
N TYR A 213 15.95 -9.27 9.40
CA TYR A 213 14.89 -9.09 8.39
C TYR A 213 14.06 -10.34 8.15
N ILE A 214 14.33 -11.41 8.91
CA ILE A 214 13.62 -12.67 8.80
C ILE A 214 13.13 -13.09 10.18
N ASN A 215 11.86 -13.43 10.26
CA ASN A 215 11.25 -14.06 11.43
C ASN A 215 10.77 -15.46 11.07
N ILE A 216 10.63 -16.30 12.07
CA ILE A 216 9.97 -17.59 11.95
C ILE A 216 8.69 -17.50 12.77
N ASN A 217 7.55 -17.67 12.10
CA ASN A 217 6.24 -17.60 12.77
C ASN A 217 5.96 -18.87 13.61
N GLU A 218 4.83 -18.90 14.32
CA GLU A 218 4.42 -20.03 15.16
C GLU A 218 4.19 -21.32 14.35
N GLU A 219 3.89 -21.20 13.06
CA GLU A 219 3.67 -22.31 12.12
C GLU A 219 4.97 -22.84 11.50
N GLN A 220 6.12 -22.35 11.94
CA GLN A 220 7.45 -22.64 11.40
C GLN A 220 7.63 -22.16 9.95
N GLU A 221 6.93 -21.11 9.54
CA GLU A 221 7.10 -20.49 8.22
C GLU A 221 7.99 -19.25 8.32
N LEU A 222 8.68 -18.94 7.22
CA LEU A 222 9.54 -17.76 7.12
C LEU A 222 8.73 -16.52 6.79
N GLU A 223 8.80 -15.51 7.64
CA GLU A 223 8.32 -14.16 7.38
C GLU A 223 9.52 -13.29 7.00
N ILE A 224 9.61 -12.92 5.73
CA ILE A 224 10.76 -12.19 5.16
C ILE A 224 10.37 -10.74 4.90
N ASP A 225 11.14 -9.79 5.41
CA ASP A 225 11.09 -8.38 4.99
C ASP A 225 11.82 -8.23 3.65
N TYR A 226 11.10 -8.45 2.55
CA TYR A 226 11.65 -8.39 1.19
C TYR A 226 12.21 -7.01 0.81
N GLN A 227 11.86 -5.95 1.53
CA GLN A 227 12.39 -4.60 1.27
C GLN A 227 13.84 -4.46 1.70
N ARG A 228 14.25 -5.19 2.75
CA ARG A 228 15.57 -5.09 3.34
C ARG A 228 16.42 -6.33 3.15
N ALA A 229 15.79 -7.47 2.95
CA ALA A 229 16.48 -8.73 2.75
C ALA A 229 17.36 -8.69 1.48
N THR A 230 18.50 -9.35 1.56
CA THR A 230 19.38 -9.63 0.43
C THR A 230 19.34 -11.11 0.09
N PHE A 231 19.50 -11.43 -1.17
CA PHE A 231 19.39 -12.80 -1.66
C PHE A 231 20.65 -13.19 -2.45
N GLU A 232 20.93 -14.46 -2.50
CA GLU A 232 21.88 -15.05 -3.42
C GLU A 232 21.11 -15.61 -4.61
N PHE A 233 21.62 -15.43 -5.83
CA PHE A 233 21.04 -16.06 -7.01
C PHE A 233 21.35 -17.55 -7.00
N ALA A 234 20.34 -18.39 -7.29
CA ALA A 234 20.49 -19.85 -7.29
C ALA A 234 21.36 -20.36 -8.45
N TYR A 235 21.56 -19.57 -9.50
CA TYR A 235 22.35 -19.89 -10.66
C TYR A 235 23.75 -19.27 -10.60
N ASP A 236 24.70 -19.93 -11.26
CA ASP A 236 26.02 -19.35 -11.46
C ASP A 236 25.98 -18.16 -12.44
N THR A 237 27.05 -17.37 -12.46
CA THR A 237 27.17 -16.17 -13.31
C THR A 237 27.01 -16.47 -14.80
N ASN A 238 27.40 -17.67 -15.29
CA ASN A 238 27.25 -18.03 -16.71
C ASN A 238 25.78 -18.24 -17.06
N ASP A 239 25.04 -18.93 -16.20
CA ASP A 239 23.62 -19.19 -16.40
C ASP A 239 22.80 -17.91 -16.24
N LEU A 240 23.12 -17.04 -15.28
CA LEU A 240 22.51 -15.73 -15.15
C LEU A 240 22.74 -14.87 -16.41
N ASN A 241 23.96 -14.85 -16.96
CA ASN A 241 24.23 -14.17 -18.22
C ASN A 241 23.42 -14.75 -19.39
N LYS A 242 23.24 -16.08 -19.46
CA LYS A 242 22.34 -16.69 -20.45
C LYS A 242 20.90 -16.23 -20.29
N VAL A 243 20.39 -16.18 -19.03
CA VAL A 243 19.07 -15.65 -18.74
C VAL A 243 18.92 -14.22 -19.26
N MET A 244 19.88 -13.34 -18.99
CA MET A 244 19.88 -11.95 -19.47
C MET A 244 19.88 -11.85 -20.99
N VAL A 245 20.74 -12.60 -21.67
CA VAL A 245 20.80 -12.63 -23.15
C VAL A 245 19.47 -13.13 -23.73
N VAL A 246 18.95 -14.23 -23.18
CA VAL A 246 17.66 -14.78 -23.62
C VAL A 246 16.53 -13.81 -23.34
N ALA A 247 16.45 -13.19 -22.15
CA ALA A 247 15.41 -12.23 -21.81
C ALA A 247 15.36 -11.05 -22.79
N LYS A 248 16.52 -10.56 -23.26
CA LYS A 248 16.65 -9.45 -24.21
C LYS A 248 16.58 -9.87 -25.68
N SER A 249 16.47 -11.17 -25.97
CA SER A 249 16.34 -11.67 -27.34
C SER A 249 14.90 -11.53 -27.85
N LYS A 250 14.75 -11.54 -29.18
CA LYS A 250 13.43 -11.52 -29.84
C LYS A 250 12.60 -12.72 -29.39
N LYS A 251 11.36 -12.46 -28.94
CA LYS A 251 10.44 -13.46 -28.40
C LYS A 251 9.40 -13.95 -29.41
N ASP A 252 8.91 -15.14 -29.20
CA ASP A 252 7.65 -15.58 -29.80
C ASP A 252 6.48 -14.96 -29.01
N ILE A 253 6.00 -13.82 -29.50
CA ILE A 253 4.90 -13.07 -28.88
C ILE A 253 3.65 -13.94 -28.79
N HIS A 254 3.39 -14.84 -29.74
CA HIS A 254 2.19 -15.67 -29.71
C HIS A 254 2.19 -16.64 -28.53
N ALA A 255 3.35 -17.25 -28.24
CA ALA A 255 3.49 -18.14 -27.09
C ALA A 255 3.33 -17.37 -25.77
N LEU A 256 3.97 -16.20 -25.64
CA LEU A 256 3.89 -15.36 -24.45
C LEU A 256 2.47 -14.83 -24.20
N VAL A 257 1.78 -14.36 -25.24
CA VAL A 257 0.40 -13.84 -25.12
C VAL A 257 -0.57 -14.96 -24.72
N ALA A 258 -0.30 -16.21 -25.07
CA ALA A 258 -1.08 -17.36 -24.62
C ALA A 258 -0.82 -17.72 -23.14
N ASP A 259 0.31 -17.30 -22.59
CA ASP A 259 0.67 -17.53 -21.19
C ASP A 259 -0.16 -16.63 -20.27
N LYS A 260 -1.00 -17.25 -19.43
CA LYS A 260 -1.84 -16.54 -18.47
C LYS A 260 -1.04 -15.77 -17.43
N GLN A 261 0.08 -16.31 -16.98
CA GLN A 261 0.93 -15.70 -15.96
C GLN A 261 1.63 -14.46 -16.51
N PHE A 262 2.17 -14.53 -17.73
CA PHE A 262 2.75 -13.39 -18.41
C PHE A 262 1.74 -12.23 -18.56
N ARG A 263 0.50 -12.57 -18.98
CA ARG A 263 -0.58 -11.55 -19.08
C ARG A 263 -0.92 -10.92 -17.75
N MET A 264 -0.94 -11.70 -16.67
CA MET A 264 -1.20 -11.22 -15.32
C MET A 264 -0.11 -10.24 -14.86
N TRP A 265 1.16 -10.58 -15.06
CA TRP A 265 2.27 -9.68 -14.75
C TRP A 265 2.20 -8.37 -15.55
N CYS A 266 1.88 -8.41 -16.84
CA CYS A 266 1.69 -7.19 -17.62
C CYS A 266 0.59 -6.30 -17.06
N ALA A 267 -0.53 -6.88 -16.60
CA ALA A 267 -1.62 -6.13 -15.99
C ALA A 267 -1.22 -5.50 -14.65
N ASP A 268 -0.50 -6.24 -13.81
CA ASP A 268 -0.04 -5.75 -12.51
C ASP A 268 1.05 -4.67 -12.66
N ILE A 269 1.92 -4.75 -13.68
CA ILE A 269 2.89 -3.69 -13.99
C ILE A 269 2.16 -2.40 -14.39
N GLN A 270 1.15 -2.45 -15.28
CA GLN A 270 0.38 -1.27 -15.68
C GLN A 270 -0.40 -0.67 -14.51
N LEU A 271 -0.96 -1.52 -13.64
CA LEU A 271 -1.63 -1.09 -12.41
C LEU A 271 -0.65 -0.38 -11.46
N ALA A 272 0.53 -0.94 -11.28
CA ALA A 272 1.59 -0.37 -10.45
C ALA A 272 2.08 0.98 -10.96
N GLU A 273 2.22 1.16 -12.28
CA GLU A 273 2.51 2.45 -12.91
C GLU A 273 1.45 3.51 -12.51
N CYS A 274 0.16 3.16 -12.61
CA CYS A 274 -0.92 4.06 -12.25
C CYS A 274 -0.92 4.43 -10.75
N LEU A 275 -0.65 3.47 -9.88
CA LEU A 275 -0.56 3.69 -8.42
C LEU A 275 0.63 4.58 -8.05
N ASN A 276 1.79 4.37 -8.68
CA ASN A 276 2.97 5.21 -8.49
C ASN A 276 2.68 6.66 -8.89
N TYR A 277 2.07 6.86 -10.07
CA TYR A 277 1.69 8.19 -10.53
C TYR A 277 0.69 8.86 -9.60
N LEU A 278 -0.35 8.13 -9.14
CA LEU A 278 -1.30 8.65 -8.17
C LEU A 278 -0.60 9.12 -6.89
N THR A 279 0.27 8.28 -6.33
CA THR A 279 1.01 8.58 -5.10
C THR A 279 1.85 9.85 -5.24
N THR A 280 2.53 10.00 -6.37
CA THR A 280 3.34 11.19 -6.63
C THR A 280 2.48 12.43 -6.84
N ARG A 281 1.41 12.34 -7.65
CA ARG A 281 0.50 13.47 -7.89
C ARG A 281 -0.19 13.94 -6.63
N THR A 282 -0.59 13.03 -5.75
CA THR A 282 -1.21 13.39 -4.47
C THR A 282 -0.22 14.06 -3.53
N LYS A 283 1.01 13.54 -3.42
CA LYS A 283 2.09 14.18 -2.64
C LYS A 283 2.37 15.61 -3.10
N LEU A 284 2.46 15.83 -4.41
CA LEU A 284 2.69 17.17 -4.99
C LEU A 284 1.56 18.17 -4.67
N ASN A 285 0.36 17.69 -4.37
CA ASN A 285 -0.79 18.50 -4.00
C ASN A 285 -1.09 18.49 -2.48
N ASN A 286 -0.18 18.00 -1.65
CA ASN A 286 -0.35 17.83 -0.21
C ASN A 286 -1.62 17.03 0.17
N LEU A 287 -1.92 16.00 -0.61
CA LEU A 287 -3.03 15.07 -0.39
C LEU A 287 -2.46 13.70 -0.04
N GLU A 288 -3.13 12.99 0.86
CA GLU A 288 -2.78 11.60 1.21
C GLU A 288 -3.76 10.66 0.49
N PRO A 289 -3.30 9.83 -0.47
CA PRO A 289 -4.16 8.90 -1.15
C PRO A 289 -4.58 7.77 -0.19
N SER A 290 -5.86 7.43 -0.16
CA SER A 290 -6.33 6.20 0.47
C SER A 290 -6.27 5.09 -0.58
N ILE A 291 -5.23 4.27 -0.51
CA ILE A 291 -5.09 3.07 -1.37
C ILE A 291 -5.96 1.97 -0.77
N THR A 292 -7.05 1.64 -1.47
CA THR A 292 -8.06 0.67 -1.03
C THR A 292 -8.33 -0.35 -2.13
N GLU A 293 -8.89 -1.51 -1.78
CA GLU A 293 -9.36 -2.51 -2.75
C GLU A 293 -10.31 -1.91 -3.81
N LYS A 294 -11.14 -0.96 -3.40
CA LYS A 294 -12.00 -0.22 -4.34
C LYS A 294 -11.17 0.52 -5.39
N LEU A 295 -10.09 1.18 -5.00
CA LEU A 295 -9.21 1.91 -5.91
C LEU A 295 -8.51 0.97 -6.91
N PHE A 296 -8.04 -0.19 -6.44
CA PHE A 296 -7.49 -1.22 -7.33
C PHE A 296 -8.51 -1.68 -8.36
N SER A 297 -9.76 -1.94 -7.93
CA SER A 297 -10.85 -2.34 -8.83
C SER A 297 -11.16 -1.26 -9.88
N ILE A 298 -11.18 0.02 -9.49
CA ILE A 298 -11.37 1.15 -10.40
C ILE A 298 -10.26 1.18 -11.45
N PHE A 299 -9.00 1.10 -11.04
CA PHE A 299 -7.87 1.14 -11.97
C PHE A 299 -7.86 -0.07 -12.92
N ARG A 300 -8.15 -1.28 -12.44
CA ARG A 300 -8.28 -2.45 -13.29
C ARG A 300 -9.38 -2.26 -14.34
N SER A 301 -10.53 -1.70 -13.95
CA SER A 301 -11.61 -1.37 -14.88
C SER A 301 -11.20 -0.30 -15.90
N CYS A 302 -10.48 0.75 -15.46
CA CYS A 302 -9.97 1.78 -16.35
C CYS A 302 -8.96 1.20 -17.36
N LEU A 303 -8.01 0.38 -16.91
CA LEU A 303 -6.95 -0.23 -17.73
C LEU A 303 -7.49 -1.29 -18.69
N ALA A 304 -8.63 -1.91 -18.41
CA ALA A 304 -9.28 -2.85 -19.34
C ALA A 304 -9.66 -2.20 -20.68
N GLU A 305 -9.96 -0.88 -20.67
CA GLU A 305 -10.40 -0.15 -21.87
C GLU A 305 -9.42 0.93 -22.32
N ASN A 306 -8.43 1.26 -21.51
CA ASN A 306 -7.54 2.39 -21.74
C ASN A 306 -6.07 2.06 -21.48
N SER A 307 -5.18 2.77 -22.18
CA SER A 307 -3.75 2.72 -21.91
C SER A 307 -3.39 3.44 -20.59
N VAL A 308 -2.21 3.17 -20.08
CA VAL A 308 -1.66 3.85 -18.88
C VAL A 308 -1.65 5.37 -19.08
N SER A 309 -1.34 5.85 -20.28
CA SER A 309 -1.30 7.31 -20.59
C SER A 309 -2.65 7.99 -20.43
N VAL A 310 -3.76 7.30 -20.76
CA VAL A 310 -5.12 7.80 -20.53
C VAL A 310 -5.47 7.77 -19.04
N VAL A 311 -5.10 6.69 -18.34
CA VAL A 311 -5.34 6.59 -16.90
C VAL A 311 -4.54 7.65 -16.13
N TYR A 312 -3.33 8.01 -16.55
CA TYR A 312 -2.58 9.14 -16.00
C TYR A 312 -3.34 10.46 -16.15
N TYR A 313 -3.96 10.70 -17.31
CA TYR A 313 -4.82 11.88 -17.48
C TYR A 313 -6.01 11.86 -16.52
N VAL A 314 -6.67 10.71 -16.35
CA VAL A 314 -7.78 10.56 -15.39
C VAL A 314 -7.32 10.86 -13.96
N ILE A 315 -6.17 10.31 -13.55
CA ILE A 315 -5.57 10.54 -12.21
C ILE A 315 -5.27 12.04 -12.05
N TYR A 316 -4.59 12.64 -13.02
CA TYR A 316 -4.26 14.07 -12.98
C TYR A 316 -5.51 14.92 -12.73
N ARG A 317 -6.57 14.70 -13.51
CA ARG A 317 -7.84 15.44 -13.38
C ARG A 317 -8.51 15.19 -12.03
N ALA A 318 -8.53 13.98 -11.57
CA ALA A 318 -9.15 13.61 -10.29
C ALA A 318 -8.45 14.25 -9.09
N VAL A 319 -7.11 14.26 -9.09
CA VAL A 319 -6.29 14.89 -8.05
C VAL A 319 -6.45 16.41 -8.10
N GLU A 320 -6.47 17.02 -9.29
CA GLU A 320 -6.71 18.46 -9.47
C GLU A 320 -8.09 18.87 -8.90
N MET A 321 -9.13 18.08 -9.15
CA MET A 321 -10.46 18.32 -8.58
C MET A 321 -10.45 18.22 -7.06
N ALA A 322 -9.77 17.22 -6.48
CA ALA A 322 -9.64 17.07 -5.04
C ALA A 322 -8.86 18.25 -4.42
N ALA A 323 -7.78 18.68 -5.04
CA ALA A 323 -6.97 19.81 -4.59
C ALA A 323 -7.75 21.13 -4.61
N LYS A 324 -8.53 21.40 -5.68
CA LYS A 324 -9.41 22.58 -5.76
C LYS A 324 -10.48 22.55 -4.65
N SER A 325 -11.09 21.40 -4.41
CA SER A 325 -12.07 21.23 -3.34
C SER A 325 -11.46 21.49 -1.95
N SER A 326 -10.19 21.15 -1.72
CA SER A 326 -9.51 21.40 -0.45
C SER A 326 -9.32 22.89 -0.16
N GLN A 327 -9.13 23.70 -1.20
CA GLN A 327 -8.92 25.14 -1.10
C GLN A 327 -10.23 25.92 -0.83
N THR A 328 -11.37 25.36 -1.22
CA THR A 328 -12.68 26.02 -1.14
C THR A 328 -13.51 25.61 0.09
N LEU A 329 -13.13 24.55 0.77
CA LEU A 329 -13.90 24.01 1.88
C LEU A 329 -13.42 24.55 3.23
N ASP A 330 -14.33 25.26 3.94
CA ASP A 330 -14.25 25.41 5.39
C ASP A 330 -14.11 24.04 6.06
N THR A 331 -13.31 23.95 7.09
CA THR A 331 -12.79 22.74 7.79
C THR A 331 -13.80 21.68 8.25
N THR A 332 -15.02 21.67 7.74
CA THR A 332 -16.13 20.85 8.26
C THR A 332 -16.61 19.73 7.34
N GLN A 333 -16.09 19.59 6.14
CA GLN A 333 -16.52 18.54 5.19
C GLN A 333 -15.45 17.47 4.97
N LYS A 334 -15.86 16.32 4.39
CA LYS A 334 -15.05 15.12 4.16
C LYS A 334 -13.64 15.45 3.69
N HIS A 335 -12.66 14.77 4.26
CA HIS A 335 -11.25 14.91 3.90
C HIS A 335 -11.08 14.86 2.37
N PRO A 336 -10.42 15.82 1.71
CA PRO A 336 -10.31 15.88 0.24
C PRO A 336 -9.75 14.59 -0.37
N SER A 337 -8.84 13.94 0.34
CA SER A 337 -8.26 12.65 -0.05
C SER A 337 -9.30 11.54 -0.25
N SER A 338 -10.42 11.55 0.50
CA SER A 338 -11.48 10.55 0.37
C SER A 338 -12.30 10.70 -0.92
N SER A 339 -12.21 11.85 -1.59
CA SER A 339 -12.92 12.12 -2.85
C SER A 339 -12.16 11.63 -4.10
N ILE A 340 -10.87 11.31 -3.99
CA ILE A 340 -10.02 10.99 -5.15
C ILE A 340 -10.57 9.80 -5.93
N SER A 341 -10.91 8.70 -5.26
CA SER A 341 -11.48 7.50 -5.91
C SER A 341 -12.79 7.82 -6.65
N SER A 342 -13.68 8.60 -6.02
CA SER A 342 -14.96 9.03 -6.65
C SER A 342 -14.71 9.99 -7.82
N ASN A 343 -13.69 10.84 -7.74
CA ASN A 343 -13.32 11.73 -8.85
C ASN A 343 -12.73 10.93 -10.03
N ILE A 344 -11.95 9.87 -9.77
CA ILE A 344 -11.44 8.96 -10.81
C ILE A 344 -12.61 8.28 -11.52
N GLU A 345 -13.57 7.72 -10.78
CA GLU A 345 -14.80 7.11 -11.34
C GLU A 345 -15.58 8.12 -12.18
N LEU A 346 -15.73 9.34 -11.70
CA LEU A 346 -16.45 10.42 -12.41
C LEU A 346 -15.76 10.79 -13.74
N VAL A 347 -14.46 11.06 -13.71
CA VAL A 347 -13.68 11.45 -14.90
C VAL A 347 -13.67 10.31 -15.92
N PHE A 348 -13.47 9.08 -15.46
CA PHE A 348 -13.52 7.90 -16.32
C PHE A 348 -14.90 7.72 -16.97
N GLY A 349 -15.99 7.85 -16.19
CA GLY A 349 -17.35 7.80 -16.70
C GLY A 349 -17.64 8.90 -17.73
N GLN A 350 -17.11 10.11 -17.53
CA GLN A 350 -17.23 11.21 -18.51
C GLN A 350 -16.50 10.90 -19.83
N ILE A 351 -15.34 10.25 -19.77
CA ILE A 351 -14.60 9.81 -20.97
C ILE A 351 -15.38 8.69 -21.69
N SER A 352 -15.85 7.68 -20.97
CA SER A 352 -16.60 6.55 -21.53
C SER A 352 -17.91 6.97 -22.18
N THR A 353 -18.57 8.01 -21.66
CA THR A 353 -19.81 8.57 -22.22
C THR A 353 -19.57 9.64 -23.31
N GLY A 354 -18.30 9.98 -23.60
CA GLY A 354 -17.95 10.99 -24.57
C GLY A 354 -18.18 12.45 -24.13
N VAL A 355 -18.53 12.68 -22.87
CA VAL A 355 -18.68 14.04 -22.29
C VAL A 355 -17.34 14.73 -22.18
N CYS A 356 -16.28 13.99 -21.82
CA CYS A 356 -14.90 14.47 -21.86
C CYS A 356 -14.14 13.81 -22.99
N ARG A 357 -13.28 14.60 -23.68
CA ARG A 357 -12.39 14.05 -24.68
C ARG A 357 -11.36 13.13 -24.03
N ARG A 358 -11.14 11.96 -24.63
CA ARG A 358 -10.04 11.05 -24.27
C ARG A 358 -8.71 11.71 -24.61
N ASN A 359 -7.90 12.04 -23.62
CA ASN A 359 -6.59 12.62 -23.78
C ASN A 359 -5.50 11.67 -23.27
N ASN A 360 -4.36 11.68 -23.91
CA ASN A 360 -3.17 10.97 -23.47
C ASN A 360 -2.28 11.92 -22.66
N SER A 361 -1.73 11.44 -21.56
CA SER A 361 -0.63 12.10 -20.86
C SER A 361 0.71 11.66 -21.44
N PHE A 362 1.76 12.43 -21.19
CA PHE A 362 3.13 11.98 -21.38
C PHE A 362 3.61 11.27 -20.11
N ARG A 363 4.60 10.38 -20.26
CA ARG A 363 5.29 9.82 -19.11
C ARG A 363 6.03 10.96 -18.40
N ASP A 364 5.86 11.05 -17.11
CA ASP A 364 6.53 12.06 -16.29
C ASP A 364 8.01 11.64 -16.10
N ASP A 365 8.95 12.55 -16.29
CA ASP A 365 10.39 12.29 -16.11
C ASP A 365 10.74 11.85 -14.68
N SER A 366 9.92 12.23 -13.71
CA SER A 366 10.05 11.76 -12.31
C SER A 366 9.65 10.29 -12.11
N HIS A 367 9.09 9.63 -13.13
CA HIS A 367 8.68 8.22 -13.13
C HIS A 367 9.39 7.46 -14.26
N PRO A 368 10.69 7.19 -14.11
CA PRO A 368 11.43 6.42 -15.10
C PRO A 368 10.82 5.00 -15.20
N GLN A 369 10.96 4.40 -16.36
CA GLN A 369 10.59 3.00 -16.54
C GLN A 369 11.40 2.10 -15.58
N SER A 370 10.73 1.17 -14.92
CA SER A 370 11.38 0.15 -14.11
C SER A 370 12.00 -0.97 -14.96
N ALA A 371 12.85 -1.79 -14.36
CA ALA A 371 13.48 -2.92 -15.04
C ALA A 371 12.44 -3.89 -15.61
N ILE A 372 11.42 -4.23 -14.81
CA ILE A 372 10.35 -5.13 -15.26
C ILE A 372 9.52 -4.50 -16.40
N THR A 373 9.23 -3.19 -16.34
CA THR A 373 8.50 -2.50 -17.41
C THR A 373 9.26 -2.61 -18.73
N LYS A 374 10.57 -2.36 -18.73
CA LYS A 374 11.41 -2.49 -19.93
C LYS A 374 11.42 -3.92 -20.47
N LEU A 375 11.65 -4.92 -19.61
CA LEU A 375 11.76 -6.30 -20.06
C LEU A 375 10.44 -6.84 -20.58
N PHE A 376 9.33 -6.59 -19.90
CA PHE A 376 8.02 -7.12 -20.28
C PHE A 376 7.40 -6.41 -21.49
N PHE A 377 7.70 -5.14 -21.70
CA PHE A 377 7.08 -4.36 -22.78
C PHE A 377 8.06 -4.02 -23.89
N ASP A 378 9.19 -3.36 -23.60
CA ASP A 378 10.08 -2.88 -24.66
C ASP A 378 10.75 -4.03 -25.39
N TYR A 379 11.33 -5.00 -24.67
CA TYR A 379 12.01 -6.13 -25.31
C TYR A 379 11.03 -7.15 -25.92
N VAL A 380 9.90 -7.43 -25.25
CA VAL A 380 8.93 -8.41 -25.75
C VAL A 380 8.17 -7.90 -26.96
N PHE A 381 7.64 -6.67 -26.89
CA PHE A 381 6.79 -6.12 -27.95
C PHE A 381 7.56 -5.22 -28.94
N GLY A 382 8.81 -4.91 -28.67
CA GLY A 382 9.65 -4.06 -29.52
C GLY A 382 9.17 -2.60 -29.53
N ILE A 383 8.75 -2.09 -28.38
CA ILE A 383 8.29 -0.71 -28.16
C ILE A 383 9.24 -0.01 -27.17
N GLU A 384 9.32 1.31 -27.20
CA GLU A 384 10.28 2.06 -26.37
C GLU A 384 9.64 2.83 -25.21
N ASP A 385 8.33 2.70 -25.03
CA ASP A 385 7.57 3.48 -24.04
C ASP A 385 7.06 2.65 -22.86
N GLY A 386 7.49 1.40 -22.71
CA GLY A 386 7.03 0.50 -21.65
C GLY A 386 5.54 0.16 -21.75
N GLY A 387 4.98 0.15 -22.94
CA GLY A 387 3.55 -0.10 -23.14
C GLY A 387 2.63 1.06 -22.70
N PHE A 388 3.20 2.24 -22.44
CA PHE A 388 2.50 3.38 -21.83
C PHE A 388 1.31 3.88 -22.67
N HIS A 389 1.42 3.86 -23.99
CA HIS A 389 0.39 4.32 -24.92
C HIS A 389 -0.54 3.23 -25.43
N TYR A 390 -0.35 1.99 -25.02
CA TYR A 390 -1.09 0.84 -25.51
C TYR A 390 -1.95 0.21 -24.42
N THR A 391 -3.15 -0.26 -24.81
CA THR A 391 -3.91 -1.18 -23.98
C THR A 391 -3.29 -2.59 -24.05
N LEU A 392 -3.55 -3.43 -23.05
CA LEU A 392 -3.09 -4.83 -23.11
C LEU A 392 -3.69 -5.58 -24.30
N ASP A 393 -4.95 -5.30 -24.66
CA ASP A 393 -5.59 -5.92 -25.83
C ASP A 393 -4.92 -5.52 -27.14
N GLU A 394 -4.44 -4.29 -27.24
CA GLU A 394 -3.68 -3.85 -28.42
C GLU A 394 -2.32 -4.53 -28.50
N LEU A 395 -1.62 -4.70 -27.36
CA LEU A 395 -0.33 -5.36 -27.29
C LEU A 395 -0.45 -6.87 -27.56
N PHE A 396 -1.47 -7.50 -27.04
CA PHE A 396 -1.68 -8.95 -27.16
C PHE A 396 -2.34 -9.35 -28.49
N ASN A 397 -2.81 -8.39 -29.30
CA ASN A 397 -3.39 -8.69 -30.60
C ASN A 397 -2.34 -8.53 -31.71
N PRO A 398 -1.80 -9.64 -32.27
CA PRO A 398 -0.72 -9.61 -33.22
C PRO A 398 -1.06 -8.89 -34.53
N TYR A 399 -2.33 -8.80 -34.91
CA TYR A 399 -2.78 -8.06 -36.08
C TYR A 399 -2.82 -6.54 -35.88
N ARG A 400 -2.93 -6.06 -34.65
CA ARG A 400 -2.93 -4.62 -34.30
C ARG A 400 -1.53 -4.11 -34.02
N SER A 401 -0.66 -4.90 -33.40
CA SER A 401 0.73 -4.53 -33.09
C SER A 401 1.56 -4.19 -34.36
N GLN A 402 1.35 -4.89 -35.47
CA GLN A 402 2.03 -4.57 -36.75
C GLN A 402 1.61 -3.22 -37.34
N LYS A 403 0.37 -2.76 -37.11
CA LYS A 403 -0.09 -1.42 -37.51
C LYS A 403 0.47 -0.32 -36.61
N ALA A 404 0.58 -0.59 -35.30
CA ALA A 404 1.13 0.35 -34.32
C ALA A 404 2.63 0.61 -34.57
N CYS A 405 3.44 -0.43 -34.77
CA CYS A 405 4.86 -0.31 -35.13
C CYS A 405 5.08 0.48 -36.45
N ARG A 406 4.18 0.35 -37.41
CA ARG A 406 4.27 1.14 -38.66
C ARG A 406 3.89 2.62 -38.44
N GLN A 407 2.96 2.94 -37.56
CA GLN A 407 2.57 4.34 -37.29
C GLN A 407 3.63 5.10 -36.50
N VAL A 408 4.33 4.47 -35.56
CA VAL A 408 5.44 5.09 -34.82
C VAL A 408 6.60 5.45 -35.76
N ASN A 409 6.97 4.59 -36.70
CA ASN A 409 8.01 4.89 -37.71
C ASN A 409 7.63 6.02 -38.66
N TYR A 410 6.34 6.26 -38.96
CA TYR A 410 5.91 7.37 -39.77
C TYR A 410 5.83 8.70 -39.03
N SER A 411 5.54 8.69 -37.70
CA SER A 411 5.53 9.94 -36.92
C SER A 411 6.93 10.46 -36.61
N MET A 412 7.95 9.57 -36.51
CA MET A 412 9.34 9.99 -36.31
C MET A 412 9.99 10.56 -37.59
N LEU A 413 9.51 10.22 -38.78
CA LEU A 413 10.00 10.75 -40.05
C LEU A 413 9.37 12.09 -40.45
N GLY A 414 8.31 12.52 -39.75
CA GLY A 414 7.57 13.77 -40.08
C GLY A 414 7.88 14.97 -39.18
N SER A 415 8.69 14.86 -38.12
CA SER A 415 8.83 15.93 -37.12
C SER A 415 10.14 16.72 -37.18
N ASN A 416 10.73 16.91 -38.39
CA ASN A 416 11.78 17.91 -38.60
C ASN A 416 11.19 19.26 -39.05
N GLN A 417 10.08 19.70 -38.45
CA GLN A 417 9.67 21.11 -38.52
C GLN A 417 9.48 21.59 -37.06
N SER A 418 10.49 22.37 -36.66
CA SER A 418 10.46 23.19 -35.44
C SER A 418 9.29 24.17 -35.50
N THR A 419 8.22 23.89 -34.80
CA THR A 419 7.23 24.88 -34.40
C THR A 419 7.38 25.15 -32.90
N ASN A 420 8.06 26.26 -32.61
CA ASN A 420 8.07 26.91 -31.30
C ASN A 420 6.64 27.31 -30.94
N TYR A 421 5.98 26.55 -30.06
CA TYR A 421 4.81 27.03 -29.35
C TYR A 421 5.24 27.56 -27.97
N SER A 422 5.48 28.89 -27.96
CA SER A 422 5.51 29.66 -26.73
C SER A 422 4.06 29.84 -26.25
N ILE A 423 3.69 29.13 -25.15
CA ILE A 423 2.44 29.39 -24.43
C ILE A 423 2.63 30.69 -23.67
N THR A 424 1.99 31.77 -24.14
CA THR A 424 1.90 33.04 -23.43
C THR A 424 0.81 32.97 -22.36
N ILE A 425 1.12 33.55 -21.20
CA ILE A 425 0.31 33.59 -19.95
C ILE A 425 -1.08 34.31 -20.13
N ASN A 426 -1.52 34.60 -21.33
CA ASN A 426 -2.73 35.39 -21.58
C ASN A 426 -4.01 34.58 -21.87
N ASP A 427 -3.95 33.25 -21.89
CA ASP A 427 -5.13 32.40 -22.18
C ASP A 427 -5.84 31.82 -20.96
N LEU A 428 -5.58 32.41 -19.77
CA LEU A 428 -6.29 32.09 -18.51
C LEU A 428 -6.97 33.35 -17.98
N LYS A 429 -8.04 33.75 -18.62
CA LYS A 429 -9.08 34.61 -18.01
C LYS A 429 -10.44 33.98 -18.19
#